data_91f5cc707ebbb538fa4c777dd0bf9177
#
_entry.id   91f5cc707ebbb538fa4c777dd0bf9177
#
_cell.length_a   1.000
_cell.length_b   1.000
_cell.length_c   1.000
_cell.angle_alpha   90.00
_cell.angle_beta   90.00
_cell.angle_gamma   90.00
#
_symmetry.space_group_name_H-M   'P 1'
#
loop_
_entity.id
_entity.type
_entity.pdbx_description
1 polymer ?
#
loop_
_entity_poly.entity_id
_entity_poly.type
_entity_poly.pdbx_seq_one_letter_code
_entity_poly.pdbx_strand_id
1 'polypeptide(L)'
;GIEKYLGSGLIRGVGPKFAGRIVRTFGTDTLTVIEEETDRLLLVPGIGEKRVQMIRDSWEKQKEIKNIMLFLQSHSVSTSFAAKIYKVYGNESIQVVKENPFRLADDIWGVGFKTADGLAEKLGFAKDDPLRCRSGILYTLNALADEGHVYAEQEQLLRKAEELLEVKREFISAALEAMLGTEDLKQDGEAIYLPPFYYAEIGVAAKLKRLAADTDALPSEARADFERLAKKTGLQYDEIQKDAILKATVSKVMVLTGGPGTGKTTTTLGMIAVLRSR
;
A
#
# COMPACT_ATOMS: atom_id res chain seq x y z
N GLY A 1 15.60 -17.91 -36.21
CA GLY A 1 16.17 -16.62 -36.43
C GLY A 1 15.15 -15.50 -36.55
N ILE A 2 15.48 -14.50 -37.33
CA ILE A 2 14.76 -13.22 -37.48
C ILE A 2 13.29 -13.42 -37.86
N GLU A 3 13.00 -14.34 -38.80
CA GLU A 3 11.63 -14.63 -39.24
C GLU A 3 10.73 -15.13 -38.10
N LYS A 4 11.21 -16.05 -37.27
CA LYS A 4 10.49 -16.55 -36.09
C LYS A 4 10.23 -15.44 -35.07
N TYR A 5 11.22 -14.56 -34.85
CA TYR A 5 11.09 -13.43 -33.95
C TYR A 5 10.02 -12.44 -34.43
N LEU A 6 10.09 -12.02 -35.69
CA LEU A 6 9.11 -11.10 -36.27
C LEU A 6 7.70 -11.69 -36.32
N GLY A 7 7.59 -13.00 -36.62
CA GLY A 7 6.31 -13.70 -36.71
C GLY A 7 5.70 -14.15 -35.39
N SER A 8 6.36 -13.88 -34.24
CA SER A 8 5.93 -14.34 -32.91
C SER A 8 4.70 -13.61 -32.36
N GLY A 9 4.25 -12.53 -33.03
CA GLY A 9 3.16 -11.68 -32.56
C GLY A 9 3.60 -10.50 -31.66
N LEU A 10 4.90 -10.41 -31.36
CA LEU A 10 5.46 -9.28 -30.56
C LEU A 10 5.39 -7.95 -31.31
N ILE A 11 5.46 -7.99 -32.66
CA ILE A 11 5.38 -6.82 -33.53
C ILE A 11 4.01 -6.76 -34.18
N ARG A 12 3.21 -5.77 -33.82
CA ARG A 12 1.87 -5.58 -34.41
C ARG A 12 1.97 -5.36 -35.91
N GLY A 13 1.11 -6.04 -36.67
CA GLY A 13 1.11 -5.96 -38.14
C GLY A 13 2.03 -6.96 -38.83
N VAL A 14 2.85 -7.71 -38.09
CA VAL A 14 3.73 -8.75 -38.64
C VAL A 14 3.32 -10.11 -38.08
N GLY A 15 2.51 -10.86 -38.87
CA GLY A 15 2.31 -12.29 -38.63
C GLY A 15 3.34 -13.12 -39.37
N PRO A 16 3.34 -14.48 -39.21
CA PRO A 16 4.31 -15.38 -39.85
C PRO A 16 4.45 -15.18 -41.35
N LYS A 17 3.33 -14.96 -42.06
CA LYS A 17 3.31 -14.74 -43.51
C LYS A 17 4.04 -13.47 -43.94
N PHE A 18 3.88 -12.36 -43.18
CA PHE A 18 4.56 -11.09 -43.46
C PHE A 18 6.01 -11.14 -43.01
N ALA A 19 6.32 -11.76 -41.87
CA ALA A 19 7.68 -12.00 -41.41
C ALA A 19 8.52 -12.70 -42.52
N GLY A 20 7.99 -13.76 -43.09
CA GLY A 20 8.66 -14.47 -44.20
C GLY A 20 8.86 -13.61 -45.44
N ARG A 21 7.92 -12.72 -45.78
CA ARG A 21 8.06 -11.81 -46.95
C ARG A 21 9.13 -10.74 -46.67
N ILE A 22 9.11 -10.11 -45.49
CA ILE A 22 10.08 -9.10 -45.08
C ILE A 22 11.49 -9.67 -45.11
N VAL A 23 11.70 -10.84 -44.48
CA VAL A 23 13.03 -11.49 -44.43
C VAL A 23 13.50 -11.93 -45.84
N ARG A 24 12.60 -12.36 -46.71
CA ARG A 24 12.96 -12.68 -48.12
C ARG A 24 13.39 -11.44 -48.90
N THR A 25 12.81 -10.27 -48.61
CA THR A 25 13.12 -9.02 -49.32
C THR A 25 14.43 -8.41 -48.82
N PHE A 26 14.71 -8.44 -47.52
CA PHE A 26 15.81 -7.71 -46.92
C PHE A 26 16.90 -8.63 -46.34
N GLY A 27 16.70 -9.93 -46.25
CA GLY A 27 17.69 -10.89 -45.75
C GLY A 27 18.19 -10.53 -44.34
N THR A 28 19.51 -10.43 -44.22
CA THR A 28 20.22 -10.05 -42.95
C THR A 28 19.94 -8.64 -42.53
N ASP A 29 19.60 -7.74 -43.42
CA ASP A 29 19.38 -6.31 -43.14
C ASP A 29 17.98 -6.02 -42.62
N THR A 30 17.14 -7.04 -42.48
CA THR A 30 15.75 -6.92 -42.08
C THR A 30 15.57 -6.08 -40.78
N LEU A 31 16.39 -6.33 -39.78
CA LEU A 31 16.28 -5.60 -38.50
C LEU A 31 16.72 -4.13 -38.61
N THR A 32 17.79 -3.88 -39.38
CA THR A 32 18.29 -2.53 -39.68
C THR A 32 17.24 -1.72 -40.44
N VAL A 33 16.60 -2.35 -41.45
CA VAL A 33 15.52 -1.72 -42.22
C VAL A 33 14.32 -1.38 -41.33
N ILE A 34 13.92 -2.27 -40.44
CA ILE A 34 12.82 -1.97 -39.49
C ILE A 34 13.20 -0.85 -38.52
N GLU A 35 14.44 -0.79 -38.08
CA GLU A 35 14.92 0.17 -37.07
C GLU A 35 15.19 1.55 -37.66
N GLU A 36 15.89 1.60 -38.79
CA GLU A 36 16.44 2.85 -39.35
C GLU A 36 15.72 3.33 -40.62
N GLU A 37 15.17 2.44 -41.39
CA GLU A 37 14.61 2.71 -42.72
C GLU A 37 13.22 2.10 -42.90
N THR A 38 12.33 2.22 -41.90
CA THR A 38 11.03 1.50 -41.84
C THR A 38 10.16 1.72 -43.08
N ASP A 39 10.30 2.88 -43.74
CA ASP A 39 9.53 3.17 -44.97
C ASP A 39 9.89 2.25 -46.14
N ARG A 40 11.07 1.63 -46.13
CA ARG A 40 11.44 0.61 -47.17
C ARG A 40 10.59 -0.64 -47.07
N LEU A 41 9.88 -0.88 -45.98
CA LEU A 41 8.92 -1.97 -45.87
C LEU A 41 7.77 -1.86 -46.91
N LEU A 42 7.53 -0.67 -47.47
CA LEU A 42 6.58 -0.47 -48.57
C LEU A 42 6.97 -1.28 -49.84
N LEU A 43 8.24 -1.67 -49.98
CA LEU A 43 8.72 -2.53 -51.07
C LEU A 43 8.24 -3.98 -50.92
N VAL A 44 7.74 -4.37 -49.75
CA VAL A 44 7.28 -5.74 -49.47
C VAL A 44 5.82 -5.89 -49.93
N PRO A 45 5.53 -6.84 -50.85
CA PRO A 45 4.17 -7.04 -51.34
C PRO A 45 3.13 -7.26 -50.22
N GLY A 46 2.11 -6.38 -50.17
CA GLY A 46 1.01 -6.41 -49.19
C GLY A 46 1.30 -5.66 -47.89
N ILE A 47 2.39 -4.92 -47.82
CA ILE A 47 2.67 -3.95 -46.74
C ILE A 47 2.38 -2.54 -47.29
N GLY A 48 1.35 -1.91 -46.79
CA GLY A 48 1.02 -0.50 -47.07
C GLY A 48 1.36 0.41 -45.87
N GLU A 49 1.23 1.71 -46.07
CA GLU A 49 1.57 2.75 -45.08
C GLU A 49 1.03 2.49 -43.69
N LYS A 50 -0.25 2.08 -43.59
CA LYS A 50 -0.88 1.80 -42.29
C LYS A 50 -0.15 0.65 -41.54
N ARG A 51 0.33 -0.34 -42.25
CA ARG A 51 1.08 -1.45 -41.67
C ARG A 51 2.51 -1.04 -41.30
N VAL A 52 3.16 -0.23 -42.15
CA VAL A 52 4.47 0.35 -41.85
C VAL A 52 4.39 1.13 -40.53
N GLN A 53 3.37 1.97 -40.38
CA GLN A 53 3.20 2.72 -39.11
C GLN A 53 2.97 1.79 -37.91
N MET A 54 2.15 0.76 -38.04
CA MET A 54 1.94 -0.22 -36.95
C MET A 54 3.24 -0.96 -36.57
N ILE A 55 4.08 -1.28 -37.56
CA ILE A 55 5.38 -1.94 -37.32
C ILE A 55 6.31 -0.97 -36.61
N ARG A 56 6.41 0.29 -37.07
CA ARG A 56 7.23 1.34 -36.46
C ARG A 56 6.87 1.55 -34.99
N ASP A 57 5.60 1.79 -34.69
CA ASP A 57 5.11 2.04 -33.32
C ASP A 57 5.38 0.84 -32.41
N SER A 58 5.18 -0.38 -32.94
CA SER A 58 5.42 -1.60 -32.18
C SER A 58 6.90 -1.86 -31.93
N TRP A 59 7.76 -1.53 -32.90
CA TRP A 59 9.21 -1.68 -32.80
C TRP A 59 9.79 -0.71 -31.78
N GLU A 60 9.40 0.57 -31.85
CA GLU A 60 9.82 1.59 -30.87
C GLU A 60 9.39 1.20 -29.44
N LYS A 61 8.17 0.72 -29.30
CA LYS A 61 7.70 0.23 -27.98
C LYS A 61 8.52 -0.95 -27.47
N GLN A 62 8.91 -1.90 -28.32
CA GLN A 62 9.76 -3.04 -27.94
C GLN A 62 11.19 -2.56 -27.57
N LYS A 63 11.71 -1.57 -28.28
CA LYS A 63 13.00 -0.96 -28.00
C LYS A 63 13.01 -0.25 -26.65
N GLU A 64 11.96 0.53 -26.36
CA GLU A 64 11.79 1.19 -25.07
C GLU A 64 11.74 0.19 -23.90
N ILE A 65 10.91 -0.86 -24.03
CA ILE A 65 10.83 -1.92 -23.02
C ILE A 65 12.18 -2.58 -22.80
N LYS A 66 12.90 -2.91 -23.86
CA LYS A 66 14.24 -3.49 -23.79
C LYS A 66 15.22 -2.57 -23.07
N ASN A 67 15.22 -1.29 -23.39
CA ASN A 67 16.09 -0.30 -22.75
C ASN A 67 15.80 -0.16 -21.27
N ILE A 68 14.51 -0.13 -20.87
CA ILE A 68 14.09 -0.09 -19.47
C ILE A 68 14.57 -1.35 -18.74
N MET A 69 14.37 -2.53 -19.33
CA MET A 69 14.82 -3.79 -18.74
C MET A 69 16.33 -3.85 -18.56
N LEU A 70 17.09 -3.44 -19.58
CA LEU A 70 18.56 -3.38 -19.51
C LEU A 70 19.05 -2.40 -18.44
N PHE A 71 18.44 -1.20 -18.37
CA PHE A 71 18.77 -0.22 -17.34
C PHE A 71 18.54 -0.79 -15.93
N LEU A 72 17.37 -1.36 -15.67
CA LEU A 72 17.04 -1.93 -14.37
C LEU A 72 17.96 -3.11 -14.00
N GLN A 73 18.24 -3.99 -14.97
CA GLN A 73 19.15 -5.12 -14.77
C GLN A 73 20.60 -4.68 -14.51
N SER A 74 21.08 -3.62 -15.16
CA SER A 74 22.42 -3.07 -14.90
C SER A 74 22.59 -2.56 -13.46
N HIS A 75 21.47 -2.22 -12.80
CA HIS A 75 21.40 -1.86 -11.37
C HIS A 75 21.00 -3.06 -10.48
N SER A 76 21.21 -4.28 -10.97
CA SER A 76 20.94 -5.54 -10.24
C SER A 76 19.47 -5.75 -9.85
N VAL A 77 18.55 -5.15 -10.59
CA VAL A 77 17.11 -5.45 -10.47
C VAL A 77 16.83 -6.75 -11.20
N SER A 78 16.15 -7.69 -10.54
CA SER A 78 15.76 -8.95 -11.19
C SER A 78 14.75 -8.71 -12.31
N THR A 79 14.72 -9.61 -13.30
CA THR A 79 13.78 -9.51 -14.43
C THR A 79 12.31 -9.43 -13.98
N SER A 80 11.94 -10.21 -12.94
CA SER A 80 10.58 -10.21 -12.40
C SER A 80 10.24 -8.88 -11.71
N PHE A 81 11.20 -8.26 -11.04
CA PHE A 81 11.00 -6.97 -10.42
C PHE A 81 10.96 -5.84 -11.46
N ALA A 82 11.86 -5.88 -12.45
CA ALA A 82 11.82 -4.94 -13.59
C ALA A 82 10.47 -4.97 -14.33
N ALA A 83 9.89 -6.16 -14.51
CA ALA A 83 8.58 -6.31 -15.11
C ALA A 83 7.46 -5.68 -14.25
N LYS A 84 7.54 -5.77 -12.92
CA LYS A 84 6.59 -5.09 -12.02
C LYS A 84 6.72 -3.57 -12.11
N ILE A 85 7.94 -3.04 -12.12
CA ILE A 85 8.22 -1.61 -12.29
C ILE A 85 7.63 -1.11 -13.61
N TYR A 86 7.93 -1.80 -14.71
CA TYR A 86 7.38 -1.44 -16.01
C TYR A 86 5.85 -1.51 -16.07
N LYS A 87 5.23 -2.49 -15.40
CA LYS A 87 3.76 -2.62 -15.35
C LYS A 87 3.10 -1.40 -14.69
N VAL A 88 3.75 -0.80 -13.70
CA VAL A 88 3.22 0.36 -12.94
C VAL A 88 3.53 1.67 -13.66
N TYR A 89 4.76 1.87 -14.10
CA TYR A 89 5.23 3.17 -14.62
C TYR A 89 5.40 3.22 -16.14
N GLY A 90 5.33 2.10 -16.84
CA GLY A 90 5.49 2.07 -18.29
C GLY A 90 6.83 2.70 -18.72
N ASN A 91 6.76 3.60 -19.68
CA ASN A 91 7.93 4.30 -20.24
C ASN A 91 8.62 5.25 -19.26
N GLU A 92 7.91 5.67 -18.20
CA GLU A 92 8.46 6.54 -17.15
C GLU A 92 9.32 5.79 -16.12
N SER A 93 9.42 4.46 -16.23
CA SER A 93 10.10 3.60 -15.26
C SER A 93 11.51 4.06 -14.92
N ILE A 94 12.32 4.43 -15.93
CA ILE A 94 13.70 4.87 -15.72
C ILE A 94 13.73 6.22 -15.00
N GLN A 95 12.87 7.15 -15.41
CA GLN A 95 12.80 8.47 -14.83
C GLN A 95 12.39 8.40 -13.36
N VAL A 96 11.29 7.69 -13.06
CA VAL A 96 10.79 7.52 -11.68
C VAL A 96 11.85 6.91 -10.78
N VAL A 97 12.52 5.84 -11.24
CA VAL A 97 13.56 5.15 -10.47
C VAL A 97 14.79 6.03 -10.23
N LYS A 98 15.17 6.85 -11.20
CA LYS A 98 16.30 7.80 -11.08
C LYS A 98 15.96 8.99 -10.18
N GLU A 99 14.74 9.50 -10.22
CA GLU A 99 14.33 10.66 -9.44
C GLU A 99 14.02 10.30 -7.99
N ASN A 100 13.29 9.20 -7.79
CA ASN A 100 12.89 8.74 -6.46
C ASN A 100 12.63 7.22 -6.44
N PRO A 101 13.66 6.40 -6.19
CA PRO A 101 13.52 4.95 -6.12
C PRO A 101 12.62 4.47 -4.97
N PHE A 102 12.41 5.29 -3.94
CA PHE A 102 11.58 4.94 -2.79
C PHE A 102 10.10 4.89 -3.11
N ARG A 103 9.66 5.55 -4.20
CA ARG A 103 8.30 5.39 -4.73
C ARG A 103 7.94 3.94 -5.05
N LEU A 104 8.92 3.11 -5.34
CA LEU A 104 8.68 1.68 -5.59
C LEU A 104 8.06 0.98 -4.37
N ALA A 105 8.39 1.42 -3.16
CA ALA A 105 7.83 0.88 -1.92
C ALA A 105 6.40 1.35 -1.68
N ASP A 106 6.06 2.55 -2.15
CA ASP A 106 4.72 3.13 -2.01
C ASP A 106 3.76 2.59 -3.08
N ASP A 107 4.22 2.46 -4.33
CA ASP A 107 3.37 2.24 -5.51
C ASP A 107 3.29 0.75 -5.93
N ILE A 108 4.24 -0.11 -5.50
CA ILE A 108 4.31 -1.51 -5.95
C ILE A 108 4.10 -2.49 -4.80
N TRP A 109 2.98 -3.17 -4.81
CA TRP A 109 2.69 -4.18 -3.80
C TRP A 109 3.77 -5.28 -3.71
N GLY A 110 4.24 -5.54 -2.49
CA GLY A 110 5.28 -6.51 -2.21
C GLY A 110 6.71 -5.99 -2.42
N VAL A 111 6.87 -4.68 -2.67
CA VAL A 111 8.16 -3.98 -2.61
C VAL A 111 8.22 -3.19 -1.31
N GLY A 112 9.16 -3.56 -0.42
CA GLY A 112 9.35 -2.84 0.83
C GLY A 112 10.53 -1.86 0.76
N PHE A 113 10.65 -1.02 1.79
CA PHE A 113 11.73 -0.03 1.95
C PHE A 113 13.12 -0.63 1.64
N LYS A 114 13.47 -1.79 2.22
CA LYS A 114 14.79 -2.41 2.02
C LYS A 114 15.11 -2.71 0.56
N THR A 115 14.12 -3.07 -0.23
CA THR A 115 14.30 -3.35 -1.67
C THR A 115 14.53 -2.05 -2.44
N ALA A 116 13.76 -1.01 -2.14
CA ALA A 116 13.92 0.31 -2.72
C ALA A 116 15.25 0.95 -2.31
N ASP A 117 15.63 0.82 -1.05
CA ASP A 117 16.90 1.32 -0.49
C ASP A 117 18.13 0.68 -1.15
N GLY A 118 18.10 -0.66 -1.32
CA GLY A 118 19.16 -1.36 -2.04
C GLY A 118 19.29 -0.97 -3.53
N LEU A 119 18.22 -0.53 -4.17
CA LEU A 119 18.27 0.03 -5.52
C LEU A 119 18.79 1.47 -5.49
N ALA A 120 18.34 2.29 -4.54
CA ALA A 120 18.81 3.67 -4.35
C ALA A 120 20.33 3.73 -4.15
N GLU A 121 20.89 2.84 -3.34
CA GLU A 121 22.33 2.71 -3.13
C GLU A 121 23.09 2.45 -4.44
N LYS A 122 22.57 1.54 -5.28
CA LYS A 122 23.16 1.22 -6.58
C LYS A 122 23.05 2.36 -7.60
N LEU A 123 22.05 3.21 -7.45
CA LEU A 123 21.86 4.41 -8.24
C LEU A 123 22.72 5.59 -7.74
N GLY A 124 23.44 5.42 -6.62
CA GLY A 124 24.33 6.43 -6.06
C GLY A 124 23.65 7.46 -5.16
N PHE A 125 22.46 7.16 -4.64
CA PHE A 125 21.81 8.01 -3.62
C PHE A 125 22.67 8.03 -2.35
N ALA A 126 22.80 9.19 -1.75
CA ALA A 126 23.53 9.34 -0.50
C ALA A 126 22.79 8.68 0.66
N LYS A 127 23.53 8.20 1.68
CA LYS A 127 22.91 7.56 2.85
C LYS A 127 21.99 8.51 3.63
N ASP A 128 22.31 9.79 3.63
CA ASP A 128 21.58 10.88 4.29
C ASP A 128 20.61 11.62 3.36
N ASP A 129 20.34 11.05 2.18
CA ASP A 129 19.40 11.64 1.22
C ASP A 129 18.02 11.87 1.88
N PRO A 130 17.40 13.06 1.75
CA PRO A 130 16.11 13.38 2.33
C PRO A 130 14.99 12.42 1.94
N LEU A 131 14.97 11.92 0.69
CA LEU A 131 13.99 10.92 0.23
C LEU A 131 14.16 9.59 0.96
N ARG A 132 15.42 9.20 1.21
CA ARG A 132 15.75 8.01 1.99
C ARG A 132 15.28 8.15 3.43
N CYS A 133 15.59 9.28 4.07
CA CYS A 133 15.16 9.57 5.44
C CYS A 133 13.63 9.57 5.57
N ARG A 134 12.93 10.22 4.63
CA ARG A 134 11.47 10.23 4.56
C ARG A 134 10.90 8.81 4.47
N SER A 135 11.39 8.02 3.55
CA SER A 135 10.93 6.64 3.35
C SER A 135 11.22 5.75 4.55
N GLY A 136 12.37 5.93 5.21
CA GLY A 136 12.73 5.22 6.43
C GLY A 136 11.83 5.56 7.62
N ILE A 137 11.44 6.83 7.78
CA ILE A 137 10.46 7.27 8.79
C ILE A 137 9.11 6.58 8.54
N LEU A 138 8.60 6.59 7.29
CA LEU A 138 7.34 5.93 6.93
C LEU A 138 7.41 4.42 7.19
N TYR A 139 8.52 3.78 6.82
CA TYR A 139 8.72 2.36 7.08
C TYR A 139 8.69 2.04 8.58
N THR A 140 9.35 2.87 9.41
CA THR A 140 9.38 2.70 10.86
C THR A 140 7.99 2.83 11.48
N LEU A 141 7.20 3.83 11.05
CA LEU A 141 5.82 4.00 11.50
C LEU A 141 4.92 2.85 11.07
N ASN A 142 5.05 2.36 9.84
CA ASN A 142 4.30 1.20 9.36
C ASN A 142 4.66 -0.07 10.13
N ALA A 143 5.95 -0.29 10.43
CA ALA A 143 6.38 -1.43 11.24
C ALA A 143 5.78 -1.40 12.65
N LEU A 144 5.72 -0.22 13.27
CA LEU A 144 5.05 -0.03 14.56
C LEU A 144 3.54 -0.25 14.47
N ALA A 145 2.92 0.15 13.35
CA ALA A 145 1.50 -0.11 13.11
C ALA A 145 1.20 -1.60 12.96
N ASP A 146 2.07 -2.37 12.33
CA ASP A 146 1.97 -3.83 12.24
C ASP A 146 2.09 -4.50 13.63
N GLU A 147 2.82 -3.87 14.58
CA GLU A 147 2.89 -4.27 15.99
C GLU A 147 1.65 -3.85 16.81
N GLY A 148 0.71 -3.12 16.20
CA GLY A 148 -0.54 -2.66 16.82
C GLY A 148 -0.51 -1.24 17.39
N HIS A 149 0.55 -0.48 17.11
CA HIS A 149 0.63 0.93 17.51
C HIS A 149 -0.04 1.85 16.51
N VAL A 150 -0.79 2.84 16.98
CA VAL A 150 -1.43 3.85 16.12
C VAL A 150 -0.58 5.10 15.95
N TYR A 151 0.40 5.29 16.82
CA TYR A 151 1.39 6.38 16.78
C TYR A 151 2.75 5.89 17.29
N ALA A 152 3.77 6.70 17.12
CA ALA A 152 5.05 6.57 17.78
C ALA A 152 5.35 7.85 18.57
N GLU A 153 5.95 7.74 19.76
CA GLU A 153 6.56 8.90 20.39
C GLU A 153 7.73 9.40 19.54
N GLN A 154 7.85 10.71 19.38
CA GLN A 154 8.86 11.33 18.52
C GLN A 154 10.28 10.81 18.81
N GLU A 155 10.65 10.73 20.06
CA GLU A 155 11.96 10.24 20.48
C GLU A 155 12.18 8.76 20.09
N GLN A 156 11.16 7.93 20.28
CA GLN A 156 11.20 6.52 19.87
C GLN A 156 11.32 6.37 18.35
N LEU A 157 10.57 7.18 17.60
CA LEU A 157 10.58 7.19 16.14
C LEU A 157 11.97 7.56 15.60
N LEU A 158 12.55 8.66 16.13
CA LEU A 158 13.87 9.12 15.72
C LEU A 158 14.94 8.06 16.00
N ARG A 159 14.95 7.47 17.19
CA ARG A 159 15.91 6.42 17.56
C ARG A 159 15.78 5.19 16.65
N LYS A 160 14.56 4.69 16.43
CA LYS A 160 14.36 3.52 15.54
C LYS A 160 14.75 3.82 14.09
N ALA A 161 14.51 5.04 13.62
CA ALA A 161 14.93 5.46 12.29
C ALA A 161 16.45 5.64 12.18
N GLU A 162 17.15 6.12 13.21
CA GLU A 162 18.62 6.15 13.28
C GLU A 162 19.21 4.74 13.16
N GLU A 163 18.67 3.79 13.93
CA GLU A 163 19.10 2.38 13.91
C GLU A 163 18.85 1.74 12.51
N LEU A 164 17.73 2.06 11.86
CA LEU A 164 17.38 1.53 10.55
C LEU A 164 18.25 2.10 9.44
N LEU A 165 18.46 3.42 9.44
CA LEU A 165 19.09 4.16 8.34
C LEU A 165 20.59 4.30 8.48
N GLU A 166 21.13 4.12 9.70
CA GLU A 166 22.54 4.30 10.05
C GLU A 166 23.08 5.69 9.65
N VAL A 167 22.26 6.74 9.88
CA VAL A 167 22.60 8.14 9.62
C VAL A 167 22.46 8.97 10.87
N LYS A 168 23.07 10.16 10.89
CA LYS A 168 22.95 11.06 12.04
C LYS A 168 21.51 11.56 12.20
N ARG A 169 21.13 11.70 13.44
CA ARG A 169 19.80 12.14 13.87
C ARG A 169 19.34 13.45 13.21
N GLU A 170 20.27 14.37 12.96
CA GLU A 170 19.97 15.67 12.34
C GLU A 170 19.26 15.54 11.00
N PHE A 171 19.65 14.56 10.16
CA PHE A 171 19.02 14.33 8.84
C PHE A 171 17.61 13.76 8.98
N ILE A 172 17.41 12.86 9.95
CA ILE A 172 16.09 12.26 10.21
C ILE A 172 15.15 13.32 10.79
N SER A 173 15.64 14.14 11.73
CA SER A 173 14.85 15.23 12.33
C SER A 173 14.43 16.25 11.27
N ALA A 174 15.34 16.65 10.37
CA ALA A 174 15.01 17.57 9.26
C ALA A 174 13.95 16.96 8.31
N ALA A 175 14.05 15.65 8.01
CA ALA A 175 13.05 14.96 7.20
C ALA A 175 11.69 14.89 7.91
N LEU A 176 11.68 14.60 9.22
CA LEU A 176 10.46 14.57 10.03
C LEU A 176 9.77 15.94 10.06
N GLU A 177 10.53 17.02 10.31
CA GLU A 177 10.01 18.39 10.28
C GLU A 177 9.40 18.75 8.93
N ALA A 178 10.07 18.40 7.82
CA ALA A 178 9.55 18.60 6.47
C ALA A 178 8.24 17.84 6.24
N MET A 179 8.14 16.58 6.69
CA MET A 179 6.93 15.76 6.54
C MET A 179 5.76 16.29 7.39
N LEU A 180 6.03 16.83 8.55
CA LEU A 180 5.02 17.52 9.37
C LEU A 180 4.56 18.82 8.70
N GLY A 181 5.49 19.58 8.12
CA GLY A 181 5.19 20.80 7.37
C GLY A 181 4.35 20.60 6.11
N THR A 182 4.51 19.45 5.42
CA THR A 182 3.70 19.06 4.26
C THR A 182 2.44 18.28 4.62
N GLU A 183 2.20 18.04 5.89
CA GLU A 183 1.09 17.21 6.39
C GLU A 183 1.13 15.73 5.97
N ASP A 184 2.26 15.24 5.48
CA ASP A 184 2.50 13.81 5.21
C ASP A 184 2.44 12.97 6.50
N LEU A 185 2.71 13.61 7.64
CA LEU A 185 2.51 13.08 8.99
C LEU A 185 1.70 14.06 9.84
N LYS A 186 1.11 13.56 10.91
CA LYS A 186 0.38 14.37 11.89
C LYS A 186 1.05 14.24 13.25
N GLN A 187 0.96 15.32 14.03
CA GLN A 187 1.52 15.38 15.37
C GLN A 187 0.47 15.86 16.39
N ASP A 188 0.44 15.21 17.53
CA ASP A 188 -0.33 15.64 18.70
C ASP A 188 0.56 15.49 19.95
N GLY A 189 1.06 16.61 20.48
CA GLY A 189 2.10 16.60 21.50
C GLY A 189 3.37 15.89 21.01
N GLU A 190 3.77 14.83 21.72
CA GLU A 190 4.92 13.97 21.36
C GLU A 190 4.56 12.83 20.41
N ALA A 191 3.28 12.63 20.13
CA ALA A 191 2.80 11.52 19.30
C ALA A 191 2.82 11.88 17.82
N ILE A 192 3.53 11.07 17.03
CA ILE A 192 3.64 11.18 15.55
C ILE A 192 2.81 10.07 14.92
N TYR A 193 1.94 10.45 13.99
CA TYR A 193 0.96 9.58 13.35
C TYR A 193 1.12 9.54 11.84
N LEU A 194 0.83 8.38 11.26
CA LEU A 194 0.35 8.34 9.87
C LEU A 194 -1.05 8.98 9.81
N PRO A 195 -1.37 9.82 8.81
CA PRO A 195 -2.64 10.55 8.74
C PRO A 195 -3.90 9.69 8.91
N PRO A 196 -3.99 8.46 8.32
CA PRO A 196 -5.17 7.63 8.51
C PRO A 196 -5.45 7.27 9.97
N PHE A 197 -4.42 6.98 10.77
CA PHE A 197 -4.57 6.65 12.18
C PHE A 197 -4.97 7.86 13.02
N TYR A 198 -4.36 9.02 12.76
CA TYR A 198 -4.71 10.28 13.42
C TYR A 198 -6.20 10.60 13.25
N TYR A 199 -6.68 10.62 12.02
CA TYR A 199 -8.09 10.92 11.75
C TYR A 199 -9.05 9.84 12.25
N ALA A 200 -8.64 8.57 12.23
CA ALA A 200 -9.43 7.48 12.80
C ALA A 200 -9.59 7.65 14.32
N GLU A 201 -8.52 7.96 15.03
CA GLU A 201 -8.55 8.16 16.49
C GLU A 201 -9.45 9.35 16.89
N ILE A 202 -9.27 10.52 16.25
CA ILE A 202 -10.14 11.68 16.47
C ILE A 202 -11.60 11.35 16.14
N GLY A 203 -11.84 10.66 15.02
CA GLY A 203 -13.18 10.28 14.60
C GLY A 203 -13.87 9.32 15.58
N VAL A 204 -13.13 8.34 16.09
CA VAL A 204 -13.62 7.40 17.11
C VAL A 204 -13.90 8.15 18.41
N ALA A 205 -12.97 8.99 18.88
CA ALA A 205 -13.14 9.77 20.12
C ALA A 205 -14.36 10.67 20.05
N ALA A 206 -14.56 11.38 18.94
CA ALA A 206 -15.73 12.25 18.74
C ALA A 206 -17.04 11.46 18.76
N LYS A 207 -17.08 10.30 18.08
CA LYS A 207 -18.27 9.42 18.06
C LYS A 207 -18.56 8.85 19.44
N LEU A 208 -17.55 8.37 20.17
CA LEU A 208 -17.71 7.85 21.51
C LEU A 208 -18.18 8.93 22.49
N LYS A 209 -17.59 10.14 22.47
CA LYS A 209 -18.05 11.28 23.28
C LYS A 209 -19.52 11.61 23.01
N ARG A 210 -19.94 11.64 21.75
CA ARG A 210 -21.34 11.87 21.36
C ARG A 210 -22.26 10.80 21.92
N LEU A 211 -21.90 9.51 21.78
CA LEU A 211 -22.69 8.40 22.30
C LEU A 211 -22.75 8.39 23.83
N ALA A 212 -21.64 8.73 24.50
CA ALA A 212 -21.56 8.76 25.97
C ALA A 212 -22.34 9.94 26.59
N ALA A 213 -22.48 11.05 25.84
CA ALA A 213 -23.24 12.21 26.31
C ALA A 213 -24.77 11.99 26.28
N ASP A 214 -25.23 11.02 25.50
CA ASP A 214 -26.64 10.74 25.29
C ASP A 214 -27.02 9.47 26.09
N THR A 215 -27.34 9.70 27.38
CA THR A 215 -27.75 8.66 28.32
C THR A 215 -29.22 8.80 28.64
N ASP A 216 -29.98 7.74 28.39
CA ASP A 216 -31.38 7.67 28.76
C ASP A 216 -31.55 7.29 30.26
N ALA A 217 -32.62 7.73 30.87
CA ALA A 217 -32.97 7.26 32.22
C ALA A 217 -33.27 5.77 32.20
N LEU A 218 -32.91 5.04 33.28
CA LEU A 218 -33.17 3.63 33.38
C LEU A 218 -34.70 3.38 33.38
N PRO A 219 -35.23 2.71 32.33
CA PRO A 219 -36.67 2.43 32.30
C PRO A 219 -37.09 1.53 33.46
N SER A 220 -38.23 1.82 34.08
CA SER A 220 -38.80 1.01 35.17
C SER A 220 -38.93 -0.47 34.81
N GLU A 221 -39.18 -0.73 33.53
CA GLU A 221 -39.37 -2.08 32.99
C GLU A 221 -38.06 -2.89 32.89
N ALA A 222 -36.89 -2.22 32.78
CA ALA A 222 -35.59 -2.88 32.64
C ALA A 222 -35.29 -3.85 33.81
N ARG A 223 -35.66 -3.46 35.01
CA ARG A 223 -35.50 -4.32 36.19
C ARG A 223 -36.43 -5.53 36.13
N ALA A 224 -37.69 -5.31 35.73
CA ALA A 224 -38.68 -6.39 35.60
C ALA A 224 -38.28 -7.35 34.48
N ASP A 225 -37.75 -6.87 33.37
CA ASP A 225 -37.20 -7.67 32.26
C ASP A 225 -36.04 -8.55 32.73
N PHE A 226 -35.11 -7.95 33.50
CA PHE A 226 -33.99 -8.69 34.07
C PHE A 226 -34.46 -9.79 35.02
N GLU A 227 -35.39 -9.51 35.92
CA GLU A 227 -35.92 -10.50 36.87
C GLU A 227 -36.64 -11.64 36.14
N ARG A 228 -37.44 -11.35 35.11
CA ARG A 228 -38.04 -12.36 34.24
C ARG A 228 -37.00 -13.24 33.56
N LEU A 229 -35.94 -12.62 33.06
CA LEU A 229 -34.83 -13.34 32.42
C LEU A 229 -34.13 -14.27 33.42
N ALA A 230 -33.77 -13.79 34.60
CA ALA A 230 -33.09 -14.56 35.64
C ALA A 230 -33.92 -15.77 36.06
N LYS A 231 -35.24 -15.60 36.23
CA LYS A 231 -36.19 -16.70 36.51
C LYS A 231 -36.27 -17.71 35.36
N LYS A 232 -36.31 -17.21 34.11
CA LYS A 232 -36.46 -18.10 32.93
C LYS A 232 -35.22 -18.93 32.65
N THR A 233 -34.03 -18.34 32.88
CA THR A 233 -32.74 -18.99 32.57
C THR A 233 -32.18 -19.81 33.74
N GLY A 234 -32.65 -19.55 34.95
CA GLY A 234 -32.11 -20.15 36.19
C GLY A 234 -30.67 -19.63 36.53
N LEU A 235 -30.15 -18.66 35.78
CA LEU A 235 -28.84 -18.12 36.00
C LEU A 235 -28.85 -17.14 37.18
N GLN A 236 -27.88 -17.31 38.06
CA GLN A 236 -27.65 -16.40 39.16
C GLN A 236 -26.56 -15.40 38.73
N TYR A 237 -26.87 -14.11 38.84
CA TYR A 237 -25.96 -13.02 38.58
C TYR A 237 -25.61 -12.37 39.92
N ASP A 238 -24.33 -12.02 40.11
CA ASP A 238 -23.92 -11.17 41.22
C ASP A 238 -24.40 -9.73 40.99
N GLU A 239 -24.30 -8.89 42.04
CA GLU A 239 -24.79 -7.51 41.97
C GLU A 239 -24.05 -6.65 40.94
N ILE A 240 -22.77 -6.93 40.70
CA ILE A 240 -21.96 -6.21 39.69
C ILE A 240 -22.42 -6.60 38.29
N GLN A 241 -22.62 -7.87 38.05
CA GLN A 241 -23.13 -8.38 36.77
C GLN A 241 -24.56 -7.87 36.49
N LYS A 242 -25.42 -7.85 37.50
CA LYS A 242 -26.77 -7.29 37.41
C LYS A 242 -26.76 -5.81 37.07
N ASP A 243 -25.93 -5.02 37.77
CA ASP A 243 -25.76 -3.60 37.51
C ASP A 243 -25.22 -3.34 36.06
N ALA A 244 -24.25 -4.14 35.62
CA ALA A 244 -23.74 -4.07 34.25
C ALA A 244 -24.82 -4.38 33.21
N ILE A 245 -25.65 -5.40 33.42
CA ILE A 245 -26.76 -5.76 32.52
C ILE A 245 -27.78 -4.63 32.44
N LEU A 246 -28.13 -4.03 33.57
CA LEU A 246 -29.10 -2.94 33.64
C LEU A 246 -28.52 -1.68 32.97
N LYS A 247 -27.26 -1.35 33.25
CA LYS A 247 -26.57 -0.21 32.58
C LYS A 247 -26.51 -0.35 31.06
N ALA A 248 -26.32 -1.56 30.55
CA ALA A 248 -26.31 -1.82 29.10
C ALA A 248 -27.62 -1.46 28.40
N THR A 249 -28.74 -1.40 29.14
CA THR A 249 -30.07 -1.08 28.57
C THR A 249 -30.26 0.43 28.32
N VAL A 250 -29.44 1.29 28.92
CA VAL A 250 -29.55 2.75 28.85
C VAL A 250 -28.29 3.42 28.30
N SER A 251 -27.18 2.70 28.27
CA SER A 251 -25.91 3.24 27.78
C SER A 251 -25.74 2.94 26.29
N LYS A 252 -25.56 3.97 25.47
CA LYS A 252 -25.21 3.79 24.04
C LYS A 252 -23.78 3.30 23.83
N VAL A 253 -22.94 3.47 24.86
CA VAL A 253 -21.56 2.98 24.91
C VAL A 253 -21.26 2.48 26.31
N MET A 254 -20.72 1.28 26.41
CA MET A 254 -20.31 0.68 27.70
C MET A 254 -19.05 -0.16 27.52
N VAL A 255 -18.14 -0.10 28.48
CA VAL A 255 -16.95 -0.96 28.54
C VAL A 255 -17.16 -2.02 29.63
N LEU A 256 -17.22 -3.29 29.23
CA LEU A 256 -17.24 -4.41 30.15
C LEU A 256 -15.85 -5.01 30.27
N THR A 257 -15.22 -4.87 31.44
CA THR A 257 -13.88 -5.39 31.72
C THR A 257 -13.92 -6.35 32.91
N GLY A 258 -12.87 -7.15 33.06
CA GLY A 258 -12.71 -8.12 34.16
C GLY A 258 -11.69 -9.20 33.82
N GLY A 259 -11.14 -9.84 34.86
CA GLY A 259 -10.17 -10.93 34.72
C GLY A 259 -10.75 -12.20 34.08
N PRO A 260 -9.93 -13.23 33.85
CA PRO A 260 -10.40 -14.55 33.42
C PRO A 260 -11.37 -15.13 34.47
N GLY A 261 -12.46 -15.77 34.02
CA GLY A 261 -13.42 -16.43 34.90
C GLY A 261 -14.40 -15.54 35.63
N THR A 262 -14.40 -14.23 35.47
CA THR A 262 -15.33 -13.27 36.14
C THR A 262 -16.73 -13.25 35.53
N GLY A 263 -17.08 -14.15 34.66
CA GLY A 263 -18.42 -14.27 34.09
C GLY A 263 -18.77 -13.24 33.03
N LYS A 264 -17.78 -12.59 32.35
CA LYS A 264 -18.03 -11.61 31.28
C LYS A 264 -18.96 -12.14 30.18
N THR A 265 -18.76 -13.39 29.75
CA THR A 265 -19.61 -14.02 28.73
C THR A 265 -21.02 -14.18 29.21
N THR A 266 -21.21 -14.61 30.46
CA THR A 266 -22.54 -14.77 31.10
C THR A 266 -23.23 -13.40 31.20
N THR A 267 -22.51 -12.38 31.64
CA THR A 267 -23.01 -10.99 31.70
C THR A 267 -23.43 -10.49 30.31
N THR A 268 -22.59 -10.70 29.29
CA THR A 268 -22.91 -10.31 27.91
C THR A 268 -24.15 -11.02 27.37
N LEU A 269 -24.30 -12.31 27.64
CA LEU A 269 -25.51 -13.06 27.27
C LEU A 269 -26.76 -12.50 27.98
N GLY A 270 -26.64 -12.13 29.25
CA GLY A 270 -27.70 -11.45 30.00
C GLY A 270 -28.08 -10.10 29.38
N MET A 271 -27.12 -9.28 28.99
CA MET A 271 -27.36 -8.00 28.29
C MET A 271 -28.13 -8.22 26.98
N ILE A 272 -27.66 -9.15 26.13
CA ILE A 272 -28.30 -9.45 24.86
C ILE A 272 -29.74 -9.94 25.08
N ALA A 273 -29.95 -10.77 26.07
CA ALA A 273 -31.26 -11.33 26.34
C ALA A 273 -32.27 -10.28 26.84
N VAL A 274 -31.83 -9.34 27.70
CA VAL A 274 -32.70 -8.24 28.16
C VAL A 274 -32.99 -7.27 27.00
N LEU A 275 -31.99 -6.93 26.18
CA LEU A 275 -32.19 -6.07 25.02
C LEU A 275 -33.12 -6.68 23.95
N ARG A 276 -33.09 -7.98 23.77
CA ARG A 276 -34.01 -8.70 22.84
C ARG A 276 -35.45 -8.85 23.35
N SER A 277 -35.67 -8.69 24.64
CA SER A 277 -37.00 -8.78 25.22
C SER A 277 -37.80 -7.48 25.15
N ARG A 278 -37.16 -6.44 24.69
CA ARG A 278 -37.71 -5.12 24.39
C ARG A 278 -37.98 -4.96 22.91
#